data_bb8f402912bbfda43d603635d4a5c58e
#
_entry.id   bb8f402912bbfda43d603635d4a5c58e
#
_cell.length_a   1.000
_cell.length_b   1.000
_cell.length_c   1.000
_cell.angle_alpha   90.00
_cell.angle_beta   90.00
_cell.angle_gamma   90.00
#
_symmetry.space_group_name_H-M   'P 1'
#
loop_
_entity.id
_entity.type
_entity.pdbx_description
1 polymer ?
#
loop_
_entity_poly.entity_id
_entity_poly.type
_entity_poly.pdbx_seq_one_letter_code
_entity_poly.pdbx_strand_id
1 'polypeptide(L)'
;PYIGDQSYFDTTYKGLQLVQQELGDKVETKLIEMGTDAAGWDTAYRQAADDGYQIIISGNFQYESYMLAVAEEHPEIKFLNFDYSDAKANSLDNVYSITYAANEAGYLAGVVAGVKTESGIVGCIGGVDSPGIRQFLAGYMQGVYDVNPNAKVISGFVGGFGDPATAKEIALNMHKQGADVIYHAAGGSGNGLFEAAAEANFWAIGVDADQYASMSGKPELAKHILTSSEKKCDVAILQSIKLMLDGKAEYGTQKTLGFVDGAVGLAENENYKANMTADQLAKVEEMKKKLAAGEIKVNDQLKDDKAYDTWLDKVGLK
;
A
#
# COMPACT_ATOMS: atom_id res chain seq x y z
N PRO A 1 -3.72 -5.02 13.21
CA PRO A 1 -3.20 -5.87 12.14
C PRO A 1 -3.72 -7.29 12.29
N TYR A 2 -4.39 -7.80 11.26
CA TYR A 2 -5.02 -9.13 11.25
C TYR A 2 -5.24 -9.59 9.81
N ILE A 3 -5.25 -10.90 9.59
CA ILE A 3 -5.66 -11.50 8.33
C ILE A 3 -7.17 -11.25 8.11
N GLY A 4 -7.56 -10.90 6.88
CA GLY A 4 -8.94 -10.52 6.54
C GLY A 4 -9.16 -9.02 6.42
N ASP A 5 -8.08 -8.22 6.37
CA ASP A 5 -8.17 -6.77 6.13
C ASP A 5 -8.49 -6.42 4.66
N GLN A 6 -8.41 -7.40 3.77
CA GLN A 6 -8.60 -7.29 2.32
C GLN A 6 -7.62 -6.31 1.65
N SER A 7 -6.48 -6.08 2.28
CA SER A 7 -5.46 -5.11 1.90
C SER A 7 -4.06 -5.66 2.23
N TYR A 8 -3.30 -4.97 3.06
CA TYR A 8 -1.89 -5.19 3.33
C TYR A 8 -1.58 -6.57 3.94
N PHE A 9 -2.28 -6.96 5.02
CA PHE A 9 -1.98 -8.22 5.71
C PHE A 9 -2.37 -9.43 4.88
N ASP A 10 -3.48 -9.38 4.14
CA ASP A 10 -3.88 -10.46 3.23
C ASP A 10 -2.87 -10.65 2.10
N THR A 11 -2.36 -9.54 1.50
CA THR A 11 -1.33 -9.60 0.47
C THR A 11 -0.01 -10.14 1.02
N THR A 12 0.35 -9.77 2.24
CA THR A 12 1.54 -10.27 2.93
C THR A 12 1.44 -11.78 3.20
N TYR A 13 0.30 -12.24 3.73
CA TYR A 13 0.05 -13.66 3.97
C TYR A 13 0.08 -14.47 2.67
N LYS A 14 -0.49 -13.94 1.61
CA LYS A 14 -0.39 -14.55 0.27
C LYS A 14 1.06 -14.70 -0.17
N GLY A 15 1.95 -13.75 0.16
CA GLY A 15 3.38 -13.88 -0.08
C GLY A 15 3.99 -15.11 0.60
N LEU A 16 3.65 -15.36 1.87
CA LEU A 16 4.08 -16.55 2.59
C LEU A 16 3.54 -17.84 1.93
N GLN A 17 2.29 -17.83 1.49
CA GLN A 17 1.69 -18.96 0.78
C GLN A 17 2.39 -19.23 -0.57
N LEU A 18 2.75 -18.18 -1.32
CA LEU A 18 3.51 -18.32 -2.57
C LEU A 18 4.91 -18.89 -2.33
N VAL A 19 5.57 -18.48 -1.24
CA VAL A 19 6.87 -19.06 -0.83
C VAL A 19 6.74 -20.57 -0.63
N GLN A 20 5.74 -21.02 0.13
CA GLN A 20 5.51 -22.46 0.35
C GLN A 20 5.15 -23.19 -0.95
N GLN A 21 4.30 -22.58 -1.77
CA GLN A 21 3.84 -23.19 -3.03
C GLN A 21 4.97 -23.36 -4.05
N GLU A 22 5.82 -22.33 -4.22
CA GLU A 22 6.86 -22.35 -5.25
C GLU A 22 8.15 -23.04 -4.82
N LEU A 23 8.49 -23.01 -3.54
CA LEU A 23 9.71 -23.59 -3.04
C LEU A 23 9.51 -25.01 -2.48
N GLY A 24 8.25 -25.40 -2.20
CA GLY A 24 7.87 -26.74 -1.81
C GLY A 24 8.66 -27.25 -0.60
N ASP A 25 9.23 -28.46 -0.74
CA ASP A 25 9.97 -29.14 0.33
C ASP A 25 11.31 -28.45 0.71
N LYS A 26 11.70 -27.38 0.03
CA LYS A 26 12.91 -26.62 0.39
C LYS A 26 12.71 -25.70 1.58
N VAL A 27 11.46 -25.41 1.93
CA VAL A 27 11.09 -24.51 3.01
C VAL A 27 9.91 -25.06 3.79
N GLU A 28 9.88 -24.74 5.07
CA GLU A 28 8.69 -24.89 5.91
C GLU A 28 8.29 -23.50 6.39
N THR A 29 7.04 -23.13 6.19
CA THR A 29 6.55 -21.78 6.53
C THR A 29 5.50 -21.85 7.64
N LYS A 30 5.55 -20.86 8.53
CA LYS A 30 4.56 -20.71 9.61
C LYS A 30 4.15 -19.23 9.70
N LEU A 31 2.85 -18.99 9.72
CA LEU A 31 2.29 -17.69 10.05
C LEU A 31 2.20 -17.57 11.57
N ILE A 32 2.67 -16.44 12.11
CA ILE A 32 2.50 -16.04 13.51
C ILE A 32 1.66 -14.77 13.54
N GLU A 33 0.41 -14.89 13.98
CA GLU A 33 -0.48 -13.75 14.17
C GLU A 33 -0.25 -13.13 15.56
N MET A 34 0.40 -11.97 15.62
CA MET A 34 0.75 -11.32 16.86
C MET A 34 -0.41 -10.51 17.47
N GLY A 35 -1.53 -10.37 16.76
CA GLY A 35 -2.68 -9.58 17.20
C GLY A 35 -2.41 -8.07 17.22
N THR A 36 -3.33 -7.34 17.82
CA THR A 36 -3.31 -5.86 17.88
C THR A 36 -2.72 -5.30 19.18
N ASP A 37 -2.48 -6.15 20.17
CA ASP A 37 -1.88 -5.76 21.45
C ASP A 37 -0.34 -5.75 21.35
N ALA A 38 0.22 -4.57 21.34
CA ALA A 38 1.67 -4.37 21.23
C ALA A 38 2.48 -5.00 22.39
N ALA A 39 1.84 -5.23 23.54
CA ALA A 39 2.51 -5.86 24.70
C ALA A 39 2.98 -7.30 24.41
N GLY A 40 2.36 -7.98 23.44
CA GLY A 40 2.72 -9.34 23.03
C GLY A 40 3.76 -9.42 21.91
N TRP A 41 4.06 -8.34 21.21
CA TRP A 41 4.87 -8.39 19.99
C TRP A 41 6.33 -8.78 20.22
N ASP A 42 6.99 -8.22 21.23
CA ASP A 42 8.37 -8.60 21.60
C ASP A 42 8.48 -10.10 21.89
N THR A 43 7.54 -10.61 22.70
CA THR A 43 7.50 -12.04 23.05
C THR A 43 7.33 -12.92 21.81
N ALA A 44 6.51 -12.52 20.85
CA ALA A 44 6.29 -13.29 19.62
C ALA A 44 7.56 -13.39 18.75
N TYR A 45 8.33 -12.30 18.61
CA TYR A 45 9.61 -12.33 17.89
C TYR A 45 10.66 -13.19 18.59
N ARG A 46 10.80 -13.08 19.92
CA ARG A 46 11.71 -13.92 20.70
C ARG A 46 11.35 -15.40 20.60
N GLN A 47 10.06 -15.71 20.71
CA GLN A 47 9.59 -17.08 20.56
C GLN A 47 9.90 -17.64 19.14
N ALA A 48 9.74 -16.83 18.10
CA ALA A 48 10.11 -17.25 16.74
C ALA A 48 11.60 -17.54 16.61
N ALA A 49 12.47 -16.76 17.28
CA ALA A 49 13.91 -17.03 17.33
C ALA A 49 14.21 -18.33 18.08
N ASP A 50 13.60 -18.53 19.25
CA ASP A 50 13.76 -19.73 20.09
C ASP A 50 13.22 -21.00 19.40
N ASP A 51 12.17 -20.91 18.61
CA ASP A 51 11.59 -22.00 17.80
C ASP A 51 12.55 -22.48 16.68
N GLY A 52 13.64 -21.76 16.43
CA GLY A 52 14.72 -22.15 15.51
C GLY A 52 14.45 -21.85 14.04
N TYR A 53 13.62 -20.85 13.73
CA TYR A 53 13.45 -20.36 12.35
C TYR A 53 14.76 -19.72 11.86
N GLN A 54 15.19 -20.08 10.63
CA GLN A 54 16.38 -19.54 10.00
C GLN A 54 16.12 -18.20 9.33
N ILE A 55 14.87 -17.92 8.95
CA ILE A 55 14.43 -16.67 8.34
C ILE A 55 13.17 -16.20 9.05
N ILE A 56 13.18 -14.98 9.54
CA ILE A 56 12.01 -14.29 10.09
C ILE A 56 11.61 -13.17 9.14
N ILE A 57 10.35 -13.21 8.66
CA ILE A 57 9.77 -12.22 7.76
C ILE A 57 8.92 -11.28 8.60
N SER A 58 9.21 -10.00 8.54
CA SER A 58 8.47 -8.96 9.24
C SER A 58 8.27 -7.73 8.37
N GLY A 59 7.16 -7.07 8.52
CA GLY A 59 6.86 -5.83 7.80
C GLY A 59 5.89 -4.96 8.58
N ASN A 60 5.84 -3.68 8.21
CA ASN A 60 5.11 -2.63 8.88
C ASN A 60 5.94 -1.92 9.96
N PHE A 61 5.93 -0.59 9.87
CA PHE A 61 6.64 0.32 10.78
C PHE A 61 6.35 0.09 12.27
N GLN A 62 5.18 -0.46 12.61
CA GLN A 62 4.78 -0.72 14.00
C GLN A 62 5.60 -1.83 14.65
N TYR A 63 6.10 -2.78 13.87
CA TYR A 63 6.82 -3.97 14.38
C TYR A 63 8.33 -3.86 14.30
N GLU A 64 8.86 -2.92 13.50
CA GLU A 64 10.26 -2.87 13.14
C GLU A 64 11.20 -2.84 14.37
N SER A 65 10.90 -2.01 15.36
CA SER A 65 11.74 -1.91 16.57
C SER A 65 11.85 -3.22 17.36
N TYR A 66 10.78 -4.00 17.42
CA TYR A 66 10.78 -5.31 18.09
C TYR A 66 11.59 -6.34 17.29
N MET A 67 11.39 -6.39 15.98
CA MET A 67 12.18 -7.26 15.12
C MET A 67 13.65 -6.94 15.16
N LEU A 68 14.04 -5.65 15.11
CA LEU A 68 15.44 -5.23 15.12
C LEU A 68 16.14 -5.55 16.45
N ALA A 69 15.43 -5.47 17.59
CA ALA A 69 15.98 -5.88 18.87
C ALA A 69 16.37 -7.37 18.87
N VAL A 70 15.49 -8.22 18.31
CA VAL A 70 15.77 -9.66 18.20
C VAL A 70 16.85 -9.94 17.14
N ALA A 71 16.89 -9.19 16.05
CA ALA A 71 17.93 -9.34 15.02
C ALA A 71 19.34 -9.02 15.55
N GLU A 72 19.49 -8.04 16.46
CA GLU A 72 20.76 -7.75 17.12
C GLU A 72 21.22 -8.89 18.06
N GLU A 73 20.28 -9.53 18.74
CA GLU A 73 20.56 -10.62 19.69
C GLU A 73 20.85 -11.96 18.97
N HIS A 74 20.33 -12.14 17.74
CA HIS A 74 20.40 -13.38 16.96
C HIS A 74 21.05 -13.16 15.57
N PRO A 75 22.37 -12.89 15.50
CA PRO A 75 23.05 -12.63 14.22
C PRO A 75 23.06 -13.85 13.27
N GLU A 76 22.80 -15.05 13.78
CA GLU A 76 22.69 -16.29 13.01
C GLU A 76 21.38 -16.41 12.24
N ILE A 77 20.31 -15.72 12.69
CA ILE A 77 19.00 -15.68 12.05
C ILE A 77 19.00 -14.58 10.99
N LYS A 78 18.41 -14.85 9.83
CA LYS A 78 18.23 -13.86 8.77
C LYS A 78 16.83 -13.24 8.85
N PHE A 79 16.76 -11.92 8.64
CA PHE A 79 15.51 -11.18 8.71
C PHE A 79 15.19 -10.53 7.37
N LEU A 80 13.97 -10.73 6.90
CA LEU A 80 13.40 -9.93 5.82
C LEU A 80 12.51 -8.86 6.45
N ASN A 81 12.98 -7.61 6.40
CA ASN A 81 12.20 -6.43 6.77
C ASN A 81 11.56 -5.83 5.52
N PHE A 82 10.24 -5.70 5.47
CA PHE A 82 9.57 -5.16 4.29
C PHE A 82 8.58 -4.06 4.65
N ASP A 83 8.36 -3.13 3.70
CA ASP A 83 7.45 -2.00 3.76
C ASP A 83 7.91 -0.79 4.59
N TYR A 84 8.81 -0.95 5.53
CA TYR A 84 9.43 0.15 6.25
C TYR A 84 10.87 -0.21 6.57
N SER A 85 11.75 0.80 6.64
CA SER A 85 13.12 0.59 7.06
C SER A 85 13.72 1.90 7.58
N ASP A 86 14.42 1.81 8.69
CA ASP A 86 15.21 2.91 9.25
C ASP A 86 16.73 2.67 9.14
N ALA A 87 17.51 3.64 9.60
CA ALA A 87 18.96 3.54 9.56
C ALA A 87 19.53 2.37 10.38
N LYS A 88 18.82 1.92 11.44
CA LYS A 88 19.24 0.79 12.27
C LYS A 88 19.10 -0.52 11.50
N ALA A 89 18.00 -0.74 10.77
CA ALA A 89 17.81 -1.91 9.93
C ALA A 89 18.97 -2.05 8.92
N ASN A 90 19.40 -0.93 8.35
CA ASN A 90 20.49 -0.87 7.37
C ASN A 90 21.90 -0.97 7.98
N SER A 91 22.02 -1.15 9.30
CA SER A 91 23.29 -1.38 9.98
C SER A 91 23.52 -2.83 10.44
N LEU A 92 22.53 -3.71 10.26
CA LEU A 92 22.57 -5.10 10.72
C LEU A 92 22.86 -6.06 9.57
N ASP A 93 23.96 -6.81 9.66
CA ASP A 93 24.46 -7.73 8.62
C ASP A 93 23.58 -8.99 8.43
N ASN A 94 22.50 -9.11 9.17
CA ASN A 94 21.50 -10.18 9.08
C ASN A 94 20.11 -9.69 8.69
N VAL A 95 19.91 -8.39 8.45
CA VAL A 95 18.65 -7.79 8.02
C VAL A 95 18.73 -7.38 6.55
N TYR A 96 17.83 -7.89 5.73
CA TYR A 96 17.60 -7.44 4.35
C TYR A 96 16.29 -6.65 4.31
N SER A 97 16.38 -5.37 3.92
CA SER A 97 15.22 -4.47 3.92
C SER A 97 14.75 -4.18 2.51
N ILE A 98 13.43 -4.28 2.30
CA ILE A 98 12.75 -3.80 1.10
C ILE A 98 11.65 -2.81 1.47
N THR A 99 11.53 -1.74 0.69
CA THR A 99 10.46 -0.75 0.81
C THR A 99 9.80 -0.56 -0.54
N TYR A 100 8.71 0.17 -0.58
CA TYR A 100 7.95 0.38 -1.81
C TYR A 100 7.87 1.88 -2.16
N ALA A 101 7.91 2.19 -3.45
CA ALA A 101 7.61 3.51 -3.95
C ALA A 101 6.08 3.77 -3.90
N ALA A 102 5.55 3.87 -2.69
CA ALA A 102 4.12 4.07 -2.45
C ALA A 102 3.60 5.39 -3.04
N ASN A 103 4.47 6.39 -3.20
CA ASN A 103 4.18 7.60 -3.97
C ASN A 103 3.82 7.29 -5.43
N GLU A 104 4.51 6.35 -6.09
CA GLU A 104 4.20 5.94 -7.46
C GLU A 104 2.86 5.21 -7.56
N ALA A 105 2.54 4.35 -6.57
CA ALA A 105 1.23 3.70 -6.47
C ALA A 105 0.11 4.74 -6.30
N GLY A 106 0.28 5.67 -5.36
CA GLY A 106 -0.64 6.78 -5.16
C GLY A 106 -0.78 7.66 -6.40
N TYR A 107 0.34 7.96 -7.08
CA TYR A 107 0.35 8.73 -8.32
C TYR A 107 -0.55 8.11 -9.40
N LEU A 108 -0.42 6.82 -9.64
CA LEU A 108 -1.24 6.12 -10.62
C LEU A 108 -2.74 6.13 -10.24
N ALA A 109 -3.07 5.96 -8.95
CA ALA A 109 -4.44 6.13 -8.46
C ALA A 109 -4.97 7.56 -8.70
N GLY A 110 -4.11 8.57 -8.48
CA GLY A 110 -4.43 9.97 -8.75
C GLY A 110 -4.66 10.26 -10.23
N VAL A 111 -3.85 9.66 -11.12
CA VAL A 111 -4.07 9.73 -12.57
C VAL A 111 -5.44 9.18 -12.93
N VAL A 112 -5.81 8.00 -12.42
CA VAL A 112 -7.14 7.41 -12.65
C VAL A 112 -8.24 8.33 -12.14
N ALA A 113 -8.13 8.84 -10.91
CA ALA A 113 -9.13 9.75 -10.34
C ALA A 113 -9.27 11.03 -11.16
N GLY A 114 -8.16 11.63 -11.55
CA GLY A 114 -8.14 12.89 -12.30
C GLY A 114 -8.75 12.80 -13.70
N VAL A 115 -8.61 11.64 -14.40
CA VAL A 115 -9.24 11.42 -15.71
C VAL A 115 -10.68 10.93 -15.57
N LYS A 116 -11.05 10.30 -14.44
CA LYS A 116 -12.38 9.73 -14.19
C LYS A 116 -13.37 10.75 -13.67
N THR A 117 -12.95 11.71 -12.84
CA THR A 117 -13.85 12.67 -12.22
C THR A 117 -14.65 13.47 -13.24
N GLU A 118 -15.93 13.61 -13.01
CA GLU A 118 -16.86 14.44 -13.76
C GLU A 118 -17.13 15.77 -13.04
N SER A 119 -17.08 15.76 -11.70
CA SER A 119 -17.28 16.94 -10.86
C SER A 119 -16.07 17.87 -10.82
N GLY A 120 -14.88 17.35 -11.10
CA GLY A 120 -13.62 18.05 -10.87
C GLY A 120 -13.20 18.08 -9.40
N ILE A 121 -13.89 17.34 -8.51
CA ILE A 121 -13.53 17.19 -7.10
C ILE A 121 -13.33 15.71 -6.79
N VAL A 122 -12.18 15.38 -6.21
CA VAL A 122 -11.83 14.02 -5.81
C VAL A 122 -11.43 13.98 -4.34
N GLY A 123 -11.43 12.79 -3.73
CA GLY A 123 -11.07 12.63 -2.32
C GLY A 123 -9.90 11.67 -2.13
N CYS A 124 -9.19 11.80 -1.01
CA CYS A 124 -8.25 10.78 -0.53
C CYS A 124 -8.29 10.64 0.99
N ILE A 125 -8.29 9.40 1.47
CA ILE A 125 -8.43 9.04 2.89
C ILE A 125 -7.20 8.26 3.31
N GLY A 126 -6.44 8.77 4.29
CA GLY A 126 -5.37 8.06 4.96
C GLY A 126 -5.83 7.33 6.21
N GLY A 127 -5.21 6.21 6.55
CA GLY A 127 -5.48 5.50 7.80
C GLY A 127 -5.00 6.32 9.00
N VAL A 128 -3.70 6.54 9.09
CA VAL A 128 -3.07 7.39 10.11
C VAL A 128 -2.26 8.49 9.44
N ASP A 129 -2.12 9.63 10.12
CA ASP A 129 -1.25 10.71 9.65
C ASP A 129 0.22 10.36 9.96
N SER A 130 0.87 9.70 9.01
CA SER A 130 2.26 9.29 9.10
C SER A 130 2.98 9.49 7.76
N PRO A 131 4.32 9.59 7.76
CA PRO A 131 5.09 9.80 6.52
C PRO A 131 4.80 8.75 5.44
N GLY A 132 4.66 7.47 5.80
CA GLY A 132 4.36 6.39 4.85
C GLY A 132 2.97 6.51 4.22
N ILE A 133 1.96 6.94 4.97
CA ILE A 133 0.61 7.18 4.43
C ILE A 133 0.57 8.48 3.62
N ARG A 134 1.20 9.54 4.11
CA ARG A 134 1.35 10.80 3.35
C ARG A 134 2.05 10.59 2.01
N GLN A 135 2.94 9.60 1.90
CA GLN A 135 3.62 9.23 0.65
C GLN A 135 2.60 8.84 -0.44
N PHE A 136 1.62 7.99 -0.13
CA PHE A 136 0.52 7.64 -1.04
C PHE A 136 -0.30 8.87 -1.43
N LEU A 137 -0.69 9.68 -0.43
CA LEU A 137 -1.60 10.80 -0.66
C LEU A 137 -0.94 11.93 -1.44
N ALA A 138 0.35 12.21 -1.21
CA ALA A 138 1.13 13.18 -1.99
C ALA A 138 1.24 12.74 -3.46
N GLY A 139 1.57 11.48 -3.69
CA GLY A 139 1.57 10.91 -5.04
C GLY A 139 0.20 11.03 -5.72
N TYR A 140 -0.87 10.69 -5.01
CA TYR A 140 -2.24 10.82 -5.52
C TYR A 140 -2.56 12.25 -5.97
N MET A 141 -2.27 13.24 -5.13
CA MET A 141 -2.50 14.65 -5.44
C MET A 141 -1.70 15.12 -6.66
N GLN A 142 -0.44 14.67 -6.79
CA GLN A 142 0.37 14.93 -7.98
C GLN A 142 -0.24 14.29 -9.22
N GLY A 143 -0.67 13.02 -9.15
CA GLY A 143 -1.27 12.32 -10.26
C GLY A 143 -2.57 12.98 -10.76
N VAL A 144 -3.43 13.42 -9.84
CA VAL A 144 -4.62 14.22 -10.18
C VAL A 144 -4.23 15.49 -10.92
N TYR A 145 -3.28 16.26 -10.38
CA TYR A 145 -2.85 17.52 -10.97
C TYR A 145 -2.27 17.38 -12.38
N ASP A 146 -1.45 16.35 -12.59
CA ASP A 146 -0.74 16.17 -13.86
C ASP A 146 -1.68 15.84 -15.04
N VAL A 147 -2.87 15.31 -14.76
CA VAL A 147 -3.88 15.00 -15.82
C VAL A 147 -5.07 15.96 -15.78
N ASN A 148 -5.35 16.58 -14.64
CA ASN A 148 -6.45 17.53 -14.46
C ASN A 148 -6.06 18.66 -13.49
N PRO A 149 -5.29 19.66 -13.93
CA PRO A 149 -4.74 20.70 -13.05
C PRO A 149 -5.80 21.61 -12.41
N ASN A 150 -7.04 21.57 -12.90
CA ASN A 150 -8.16 22.33 -12.33
C ASN A 150 -8.93 21.53 -11.27
N ALA A 151 -8.74 20.22 -11.17
CA ALA A 151 -9.39 19.40 -10.17
C ALA A 151 -8.94 19.78 -8.76
N LYS A 152 -9.86 19.58 -7.81
CA LYS A 152 -9.64 19.81 -6.38
C LYS A 152 -9.63 18.50 -5.61
N VAL A 153 -8.80 18.44 -4.58
CA VAL A 153 -8.65 17.25 -3.73
C VAL A 153 -9.10 17.57 -2.30
N ILE A 154 -9.95 16.73 -1.74
CA ILE A 154 -10.27 16.74 -0.32
C ILE A 154 -9.48 15.62 0.34
N SER A 155 -8.71 15.93 1.39
CA SER A 155 -7.90 14.94 2.11
C SER A 155 -8.33 14.83 3.56
N GLY A 156 -8.26 13.61 4.13
CA GLY A 156 -8.56 13.36 5.54
C GLY A 156 -7.93 12.08 6.04
N PHE A 157 -7.92 11.91 7.37
CA PHE A 157 -7.36 10.75 8.04
C PHE A 157 -8.39 10.13 8.98
N VAL A 158 -8.43 8.79 9.03
CA VAL A 158 -9.31 8.02 9.91
C VAL A 158 -8.84 8.06 11.36
N GLY A 159 -7.53 8.05 11.57
CA GLY A 159 -6.88 7.91 12.88
C GLY A 159 -6.49 6.46 13.21
N GLY A 160 -6.75 5.49 12.30
CA GLY A 160 -6.41 4.08 12.48
C GLY A 160 -6.67 3.25 11.23
N PHE A 161 -6.24 1.98 11.28
CA PHE A 161 -6.42 1.04 10.16
C PHE A 161 -7.55 0.04 10.36
N GLY A 162 -8.29 0.12 11.46
CA GLY A 162 -9.35 -0.83 11.83
C GLY A 162 -10.71 -0.19 12.13
N ASP A 163 -10.99 1.00 11.60
CA ASP A 163 -12.26 1.73 11.84
C ASP A 163 -12.98 2.07 10.52
N PRO A 164 -13.69 1.10 9.92
CA PRO A 164 -14.48 1.35 8.71
C PRO A 164 -15.61 2.36 8.90
N ALA A 165 -16.15 2.47 10.11
CA ALA A 165 -17.26 3.39 10.37
C ALA A 165 -16.82 4.85 10.19
N THR A 166 -15.70 5.23 10.79
CA THR A 166 -15.12 6.57 10.62
C THR A 166 -14.71 6.83 9.17
N ALA A 167 -14.12 5.84 8.47
CA ALA A 167 -13.79 6.00 7.06
C ALA A 167 -15.02 6.23 6.18
N LYS A 168 -16.13 5.54 6.46
CA LYS A 168 -17.41 5.74 5.78
C LYS A 168 -17.96 7.16 5.98
N GLU A 169 -17.94 7.66 7.21
CA GLU A 169 -18.38 9.03 7.51
C GLU A 169 -17.55 10.08 6.76
N ILE A 170 -16.23 9.92 6.74
CA ILE A 170 -15.31 10.80 6.01
C ILE A 170 -15.63 10.77 4.51
N ALA A 171 -15.79 9.59 3.92
CA ALA A 171 -16.10 9.43 2.49
C ALA A 171 -17.44 10.07 2.11
N LEU A 172 -18.50 9.85 2.90
CA LEU A 172 -19.81 10.48 2.68
C LEU A 172 -19.74 12.01 2.80
N ASN A 173 -18.90 12.52 3.72
CA ASN A 173 -18.70 13.96 3.86
C ASN A 173 -17.94 14.55 2.66
N MET A 174 -16.89 13.85 2.15
CA MET A 174 -16.20 14.24 0.92
C MET A 174 -17.16 14.25 -0.28
N HIS A 175 -18.00 13.21 -0.39
CA HIS A 175 -18.99 13.14 -1.47
C HIS A 175 -20.02 14.28 -1.37
N LYS A 176 -20.50 14.65 -0.19
CA LYS A 176 -21.37 15.83 0.01
C LYS A 176 -20.72 17.15 -0.40
N GLN A 177 -19.40 17.22 -0.39
CA GLN A 177 -18.63 18.37 -0.89
C GLN A 177 -18.35 18.28 -2.40
N GLY A 178 -18.88 17.27 -3.07
CA GLY A 178 -18.82 17.09 -4.52
C GLY A 178 -17.80 16.06 -5.01
N ALA A 179 -17.05 15.38 -4.14
CA ALA A 179 -16.13 14.34 -4.58
C ALA A 179 -16.89 13.15 -5.20
N ASP A 180 -16.55 12.80 -6.44
CA ASP A 180 -17.17 11.69 -7.19
C ASP A 180 -16.23 10.51 -7.42
N VAL A 181 -14.94 10.66 -7.10
CA VAL A 181 -13.94 9.60 -7.04
C VAL A 181 -13.14 9.76 -5.76
N ILE A 182 -13.10 8.74 -4.90
CA ILE A 182 -12.38 8.79 -3.62
C ILE A 182 -11.43 7.60 -3.52
N TYR A 183 -10.18 7.90 -3.20
CA TYR A 183 -9.10 6.93 -2.95
C TYR A 183 -8.89 6.73 -1.46
N HIS A 184 -8.43 5.55 -1.05
CA HIS A 184 -7.93 5.36 0.30
C HIS A 184 -6.55 4.70 0.37
N ALA A 185 -5.79 5.06 1.41
CA ALA A 185 -4.60 4.37 1.91
C ALA A 185 -4.81 4.13 3.42
N ALA A 186 -5.78 3.28 3.77
CA ALA A 186 -6.31 3.16 5.13
C ALA A 186 -6.50 1.71 5.61
N GLY A 187 -5.88 0.73 4.92
CA GLY A 187 -5.99 -0.68 5.29
C GLY A 187 -7.44 -1.13 5.46
N GLY A 188 -7.75 -1.89 6.52
CA GLY A 188 -9.10 -2.37 6.82
C GLY A 188 -10.13 -1.27 7.06
N SER A 189 -9.72 -0.07 7.49
CA SER A 189 -10.64 1.08 7.58
C SER A 189 -11.22 1.46 6.21
N GLY A 190 -10.47 1.23 5.12
CA GLY A 190 -10.89 1.52 3.75
C GLY A 190 -12.14 0.77 3.30
N ASN A 191 -12.52 -0.32 3.97
CA ASN A 191 -13.78 -1.02 3.68
C ASN A 191 -15.00 -0.10 3.87
N GLY A 192 -14.92 0.88 4.76
CA GLY A 192 -15.95 1.89 4.94
C GLY A 192 -16.14 2.81 3.73
N LEU A 193 -15.07 3.08 2.96
CA LEU A 193 -15.17 3.82 1.70
C LEU A 193 -16.04 3.06 0.69
N PHE A 194 -15.89 1.73 0.60
CA PHE A 194 -16.68 0.92 -0.34
C PHE A 194 -18.15 0.89 0.02
N GLU A 195 -18.47 0.85 1.33
CA GLU A 195 -19.84 0.99 1.81
C GLU A 195 -20.43 2.37 1.48
N ALA A 196 -19.66 3.44 1.68
CA ALA A 196 -20.08 4.79 1.34
C ALA A 196 -20.31 4.95 -0.17
N ALA A 197 -19.41 4.40 -1.00
CA ALA A 197 -19.51 4.44 -2.46
C ALA A 197 -20.76 3.71 -2.95
N ALA A 198 -21.11 2.57 -2.37
CA ALA A 198 -22.32 1.84 -2.69
C ALA A 198 -23.58 2.57 -2.22
N GLU A 199 -23.55 3.22 -1.07
CA GLU A 199 -24.69 3.98 -0.52
C GLU A 199 -24.99 5.25 -1.32
N ALA A 200 -23.95 6.00 -1.71
CA ALA A 200 -24.11 7.32 -2.32
C ALA A 200 -23.78 7.33 -3.84
N ASN A 201 -23.45 6.19 -4.44
CA ASN A 201 -23.23 5.98 -5.85
C ASN A 201 -22.10 6.86 -6.43
N PHE A 202 -20.88 6.69 -5.90
CA PHE A 202 -19.66 7.29 -6.45
C PHE A 202 -18.56 6.23 -6.61
N TRP A 203 -17.41 6.59 -7.19
CA TRP A 203 -16.31 5.66 -7.43
C TRP A 203 -15.32 5.62 -6.27
N ALA A 204 -14.97 4.42 -5.85
CA ALA A 204 -13.89 4.18 -4.91
C ALA A 204 -12.63 3.66 -5.64
N ILE A 205 -11.45 4.05 -5.15
CA ILE A 205 -10.17 3.46 -5.53
C ILE A 205 -9.56 2.84 -4.28
N GLY A 206 -9.20 1.55 -4.38
CA GLY A 206 -8.63 0.77 -3.29
C GLY A 206 -7.10 0.87 -3.21
N VAL A 207 -6.50 0.09 -2.28
CA VAL A 207 -5.06 0.08 -2.00
C VAL A 207 -4.53 -1.33 -1.74
N ASP A 208 -3.23 -1.51 -1.93
CA ASP A 208 -2.40 -2.70 -1.68
C ASP A 208 -2.72 -3.91 -2.56
N ALA A 209 -3.97 -4.33 -2.64
CA ALA A 209 -4.44 -5.47 -3.42
C ALA A 209 -5.51 -5.06 -4.43
N ASP A 210 -5.86 -5.92 -5.39
CA ASP A 210 -7.08 -5.76 -6.18
C ASP A 210 -8.31 -5.95 -5.29
N GLN A 211 -8.81 -4.85 -4.70
CA GLN A 211 -9.93 -4.89 -3.76
C GLN A 211 -11.28 -5.11 -4.45
N TYR A 212 -11.38 -4.90 -5.77
CA TYR A 212 -12.54 -5.37 -6.53
C TYR A 212 -12.63 -6.91 -6.47
N ALA A 213 -11.53 -7.59 -6.72
CA ALA A 213 -11.48 -9.05 -6.64
C ALA A 213 -11.65 -9.56 -5.20
N SER A 214 -11.04 -8.89 -4.23
CA SER A 214 -11.17 -9.24 -2.79
C SER A 214 -12.62 -9.11 -2.29
N MET A 215 -13.39 -8.20 -2.89
CA MET A 215 -14.82 -7.97 -2.57
C MET A 215 -15.79 -8.80 -3.42
N SER A 216 -15.33 -9.82 -4.14
CA SER A 216 -16.17 -10.67 -5.00
C SER A 216 -17.35 -11.33 -4.24
N GLY A 217 -17.22 -11.59 -2.95
CA GLY A 217 -18.31 -12.05 -2.07
C GLY A 217 -19.36 -10.99 -1.71
N LYS A 218 -19.12 -9.71 -2.07
CA LYS A 218 -20.00 -8.56 -1.81
C LYS A 218 -20.17 -7.73 -3.09
N PRO A 219 -20.82 -8.26 -4.13
CA PRO A 219 -20.88 -7.65 -5.46
C PRO A 219 -21.48 -6.23 -5.45
N GLU A 220 -22.39 -5.93 -4.50
CA GLU A 220 -22.96 -4.60 -4.34
C GLU A 220 -21.93 -3.54 -3.92
N LEU A 221 -20.88 -3.93 -3.23
CA LEU A 221 -19.76 -3.05 -2.91
C LEU A 221 -18.72 -3.05 -4.04
N ALA A 222 -18.36 -4.24 -4.52
CA ALA A 222 -17.31 -4.42 -5.53
C ALA A 222 -17.54 -3.57 -6.79
N LYS A 223 -18.78 -3.49 -7.29
CA LYS A 223 -19.11 -2.73 -8.50
C LYS A 223 -18.77 -1.23 -8.42
N HIS A 224 -18.59 -0.68 -7.23
CA HIS A 224 -18.18 0.71 -7.02
C HIS A 224 -16.66 0.89 -6.88
N ILE A 225 -15.89 -0.21 -6.82
CA ILE A 225 -14.42 -0.18 -6.75
C ILE A 225 -13.88 -0.16 -8.16
N LEU A 226 -13.49 1.02 -8.65
CA LEU A 226 -13.02 1.21 -10.02
C LEU A 226 -11.72 0.46 -10.28
N THR A 227 -10.74 0.65 -9.39
CA THR A 227 -9.41 0.03 -9.41
C THR A 227 -8.81 0.06 -8.01
N SER A 228 -7.59 -0.42 -7.86
CA SER A 228 -6.77 -0.25 -6.65
C SER A 228 -5.35 0.13 -7.02
N SER A 229 -4.70 0.96 -6.23
CA SER A 229 -3.24 1.10 -6.27
C SER A 229 -2.63 -0.14 -5.60
N GLU A 230 -1.96 -0.97 -6.37
CA GLU A 230 -1.38 -2.20 -5.87
C GLU A 230 -0.01 -1.96 -5.24
N LYS A 231 0.24 -2.60 -4.11
CA LYS A 231 1.55 -2.82 -3.50
C LYS A 231 1.75 -4.33 -3.35
N LYS A 232 2.49 -4.92 -4.28
CA LYS A 232 2.59 -6.37 -4.47
C LYS A 232 3.55 -7.00 -3.45
N CYS A 233 3.18 -6.96 -2.18
CA CYS A 233 3.93 -7.55 -1.09
C CYS A 233 4.15 -9.05 -1.29
N ASP A 234 3.16 -9.75 -1.84
CA ASP A 234 3.22 -11.17 -2.13
C ASP A 234 4.39 -11.54 -3.06
N VAL A 235 4.52 -10.86 -4.18
CA VAL A 235 5.59 -11.09 -5.17
C VAL A 235 6.94 -10.67 -4.60
N ALA A 236 7.01 -9.53 -3.92
CA ALA A 236 8.26 -9.00 -3.36
C ALA A 236 8.81 -9.90 -2.24
N ILE A 237 7.95 -10.45 -1.37
CA ILE A 237 8.36 -11.42 -0.35
C ILE A 237 8.94 -12.68 -1.01
N LEU A 238 8.23 -13.27 -1.98
CA LEU A 238 8.72 -14.46 -2.69
C LEU A 238 10.08 -14.22 -3.35
N GLN A 239 10.24 -13.10 -4.05
CA GLN A 239 11.52 -12.75 -4.70
C GLN A 239 12.63 -12.55 -3.68
N SER A 240 12.35 -11.88 -2.56
CA SER A 240 13.32 -11.66 -1.49
C SER A 240 13.76 -12.96 -0.85
N ILE A 241 12.85 -13.87 -0.55
CA ILE A 241 13.19 -15.19 -0.01
C ILE A 241 14.04 -15.99 -1.01
N LYS A 242 13.73 -15.95 -2.29
CA LYS A 242 14.59 -16.58 -3.33
C LYS A 242 16.00 -16.00 -3.32
N LEU A 243 16.16 -14.66 -3.22
CA LEU A 243 17.47 -14.02 -3.12
C LEU A 243 18.22 -14.43 -1.84
N MET A 244 17.52 -14.52 -0.70
CA MET A 244 18.12 -14.94 0.57
C MET A 244 18.61 -16.39 0.52
N LEU A 245 17.83 -17.31 -0.04
CA LEU A 245 18.20 -18.72 -0.18
C LEU A 245 19.33 -18.94 -1.19
N ASP A 246 19.39 -18.10 -2.25
CA ASP A 246 20.48 -18.13 -3.25
C ASP A 246 21.77 -17.46 -2.73
N GLY A 247 21.77 -16.87 -1.52
CA GLY A 247 22.91 -16.11 -1.00
C GLY A 247 23.18 -14.78 -1.73
N LYS A 248 22.17 -14.21 -2.39
CA LYS A 248 22.26 -12.98 -3.18
C LYS A 248 21.61 -11.76 -2.50
N ALA A 249 20.99 -11.95 -1.33
CA ALA A 249 20.42 -10.84 -0.57
C ALA A 249 21.55 -9.95 -0.02
N GLU A 250 21.42 -8.65 -0.22
CA GLU A 250 22.36 -7.63 0.24
C GLU A 250 21.98 -7.17 1.64
N TYR A 251 22.40 -7.92 2.65
CA TYR A 251 22.12 -7.58 4.05
C TYR A 251 22.79 -6.26 4.45
N GLY A 252 22.20 -5.59 5.44
CA GLY A 252 22.64 -4.25 5.86
C GLY A 252 22.31 -3.15 4.86
N THR A 253 21.39 -3.41 3.93
CA THR A 253 20.95 -2.45 2.92
C THR A 253 19.43 -2.39 2.81
N GLN A 254 18.95 -1.32 2.19
CA GLN A 254 17.54 -1.14 1.83
C GLN A 254 17.40 -1.02 0.32
N LYS A 255 16.47 -1.77 -0.25
CA LYS A 255 16.04 -1.62 -1.63
C LYS A 255 14.62 -1.08 -1.71
N THR A 256 14.42 0.04 -2.42
CA THR A 256 13.08 0.54 -2.73
C THR A 256 12.61 -0.05 -4.06
N LEU A 257 11.45 -0.71 -4.04
CA LEU A 257 10.84 -1.33 -5.21
C LEU A 257 9.71 -0.44 -5.74
N GLY A 258 9.79 -0.06 -7.00
CA GLY A 258 8.85 0.86 -7.64
C GLY A 258 8.02 0.22 -8.76
N PHE A 259 7.43 1.08 -9.57
CA PHE A 259 6.62 0.69 -10.73
C PHE A 259 7.44 -0.10 -11.76
N VAL A 260 8.66 0.31 -12.02
CA VAL A 260 9.56 -0.39 -12.97
C VAL A 260 9.99 -1.78 -12.48
N ASP A 261 9.99 -2.00 -11.18
CA ASP A 261 10.26 -3.33 -10.57
C ASP A 261 9.01 -4.22 -10.59
N GLY A 262 7.85 -3.70 -11.00
CA GLY A 262 6.57 -4.39 -10.95
C GLY A 262 6.01 -4.57 -9.53
N ALA A 263 6.57 -3.86 -8.54
CA ALA A 263 6.21 -3.98 -7.13
C ALA A 263 5.05 -3.07 -6.72
N VAL A 264 4.77 -2.03 -7.50
CA VAL A 264 3.59 -1.17 -7.36
C VAL A 264 2.92 -0.98 -8.71
N GLY A 265 1.62 -0.68 -8.73
CA GLY A 265 0.88 -0.52 -9.98
C GLY A 265 -0.60 -0.21 -9.78
N LEU A 266 -1.41 -0.58 -10.78
CA LEU A 266 -2.87 -0.51 -10.75
C LEU A 266 -3.46 -1.89 -10.99
N ALA A 267 -4.55 -2.19 -10.32
CA ALA A 267 -5.40 -3.35 -10.60
C ALA A 267 -6.24 -3.09 -11.86
N GLU A 268 -5.79 -3.63 -12.99
CA GLU A 268 -6.49 -3.50 -14.27
C GLU A 268 -7.54 -4.61 -14.46
N ASN A 269 -8.44 -4.72 -13.49
CA ASN A 269 -9.51 -5.71 -13.47
C ASN A 269 -10.61 -5.42 -14.50
N GLU A 270 -11.63 -6.27 -14.54
CA GLU A 270 -12.74 -6.12 -15.50
C GLU A 270 -13.59 -4.88 -15.21
N ASN A 271 -13.79 -4.51 -13.94
CA ASN A 271 -14.56 -3.33 -13.56
C ASN A 271 -13.87 -2.03 -14.02
N TYR A 272 -12.55 -1.96 -13.84
CA TYR A 272 -11.74 -0.86 -14.38
C TYR A 272 -11.91 -0.71 -15.88
N LYS A 273 -11.75 -1.81 -16.63
CA LYS A 273 -11.85 -1.80 -18.11
C LYS A 273 -13.26 -1.47 -18.60
N ALA A 274 -14.29 -1.91 -17.89
CA ALA A 274 -15.69 -1.68 -18.28
C ALA A 274 -16.15 -0.25 -18.00
N ASN A 275 -15.57 0.43 -17.01
CA ASN A 275 -16.04 1.73 -16.55
C ASN A 275 -15.11 2.91 -16.90
N MET A 276 -14.04 2.65 -17.65
CA MET A 276 -13.17 3.68 -18.21
C MET A 276 -13.36 3.77 -19.73
N THR A 277 -13.42 4.99 -20.27
CA THR A 277 -13.45 5.19 -21.73
C THR A 277 -12.09 4.88 -22.36
N ALA A 278 -12.07 4.65 -23.66
CA ALA A 278 -10.83 4.42 -24.40
C ALA A 278 -9.81 5.57 -24.23
N ASP A 279 -10.28 6.81 -24.24
CA ASP A 279 -9.42 7.99 -24.05
C ASP A 279 -8.86 8.08 -22.63
N GLN A 280 -9.67 7.74 -21.61
CA GLN A 280 -9.23 7.67 -20.22
C GLN A 280 -8.15 6.59 -20.03
N LEU A 281 -8.38 5.39 -20.56
CA LEU A 281 -7.40 4.29 -20.55
C LEU A 281 -6.11 4.69 -21.27
N ALA A 282 -6.22 5.30 -22.46
CA ALA A 282 -5.05 5.75 -23.21
C ALA A 282 -4.24 6.80 -22.44
N LYS A 283 -4.91 7.71 -21.69
CA LYS A 283 -4.23 8.70 -20.85
C LYS A 283 -3.51 8.06 -19.68
N VAL A 284 -4.14 7.09 -19.00
CA VAL A 284 -3.47 6.34 -17.92
C VAL A 284 -2.24 5.62 -18.45
N GLU A 285 -2.34 4.94 -19.59
CA GLU A 285 -1.21 4.25 -20.23
C GLU A 285 -0.08 5.20 -20.66
N GLU A 286 -0.42 6.41 -21.14
CA GLU A 286 0.58 7.46 -21.41
C GLU A 286 1.38 7.80 -20.15
N MET A 287 0.68 8.03 -19.02
CA MET A 287 1.31 8.40 -17.76
C MET A 287 2.14 7.26 -17.17
N LYS A 288 1.69 6.02 -17.28
CA LYS A 288 2.46 4.82 -16.90
C LYS A 288 3.78 4.72 -17.70
N LYS A 289 3.72 4.96 -19.01
CA LYS A 289 4.92 4.95 -19.86
C LYS A 289 5.91 6.05 -19.48
N LYS A 290 5.43 7.25 -19.20
CA LYS A 290 6.27 8.37 -18.74
C LYS A 290 6.89 8.10 -17.38
N LEU A 291 6.14 7.49 -16.46
CA LEU A 291 6.65 7.06 -15.15
C LEU A 291 7.75 6.01 -15.32
N ALA A 292 7.50 4.98 -16.12
CA ALA A 292 8.48 3.93 -16.40
C ALA A 292 9.76 4.47 -17.08
N ALA A 293 9.64 5.48 -17.94
CA ALA A 293 10.76 6.13 -18.60
C ALA A 293 11.53 7.11 -17.67
N GLY A 294 11.04 7.37 -16.45
CA GLY A 294 11.62 8.35 -15.53
C GLY A 294 11.41 9.80 -15.93
N GLU A 295 10.51 10.05 -16.91
CA GLU A 295 10.12 11.41 -17.32
C GLU A 295 9.27 12.09 -16.25
N ILE A 296 8.51 11.30 -15.49
CA ILE A 296 7.77 11.75 -14.31
C ILE A 296 8.54 11.34 -13.07
N LYS A 297 8.82 12.31 -12.22
CA LYS A 297 9.35 12.09 -10.88
C LYS A 297 8.27 12.39 -9.86
N VAL A 298 7.77 11.36 -9.23
CA VAL A 298 6.75 11.52 -8.18
C VAL A 298 7.40 11.99 -6.90
N ASN A 299 6.88 13.06 -6.31
CA ASN A 299 7.37 13.55 -5.02
C ASN A 299 7.22 12.47 -3.95
N ASP A 300 8.24 12.31 -3.14
CA ASP A 300 8.34 11.26 -2.14
C ASP A 300 8.39 11.89 -0.74
N GLN A 301 7.33 11.69 0.04
CA GLN A 301 7.20 12.22 1.40
C GLN A 301 8.31 11.71 2.34
N LEU A 302 8.90 10.56 2.05
CA LEU A 302 10.01 10.02 2.86
C LEU A 302 11.35 10.72 2.57
N LYS A 303 11.44 11.45 1.45
CA LYS A 303 12.61 12.25 1.06
C LYS A 303 12.40 13.75 1.21
N ASP A 304 11.15 14.20 1.17
CA ASP A 304 10.72 15.59 1.35
C ASP A 304 9.52 15.62 2.30
N ASP A 305 9.77 15.95 3.55
CA ASP A 305 8.79 15.97 4.64
C ASP A 305 7.61 16.93 4.41
N LYS A 306 7.73 17.82 3.42
CA LYS A 306 6.70 18.79 3.02
C LYS A 306 5.92 18.39 1.77
N ALA A 307 6.24 17.28 1.14
CA ALA A 307 5.62 16.90 -0.14
C ALA A 307 4.09 16.85 -0.05
N TYR A 308 3.53 16.25 0.98
CA TYR A 308 2.08 16.18 1.20
C TYR A 308 1.46 17.57 1.36
N ASP A 309 2.01 18.39 2.26
CA ASP A 309 1.47 19.72 2.55
C ASP A 309 1.59 20.65 1.33
N THR A 310 2.70 20.57 0.58
CA THR A 310 2.90 21.30 -0.67
C THR A 310 1.83 20.97 -1.72
N TRP A 311 1.51 19.68 -1.88
CA TRP A 311 0.47 19.27 -2.81
C TRP A 311 -0.93 19.65 -2.30
N LEU A 312 -1.19 19.51 -1.01
CA LEU A 312 -2.47 19.91 -0.42
C LEU A 312 -2.71 21.42 -0.57
N ASP A 313 -1.70 22.24 -0.41
CA ASP A 313 -1.79 23.69 -0.66
C ASP A 313 -2.09 24.01 -2.13
N LYS A 314 -1.56 23.20 -3.06
CA LYS A 314 -1.71 23.40 -4.50
C LYS A 314 -3.07 22.98 -5.04
N VAL A 315 -3.58 21.81 -4.63
CA VAL A 315 -4.79 21.22 -5.21
C VAL A 315 -5.94 21.08 -4.22
N GLY A 316 -5.72 21.32 -2.92
CA GLY A 316 -6.74 21.18 -1.89
C GLY A 316 -7.98 22.04 -2.15
N LEU A 317 -9.14 21.51 -1.82
CA LEU A 317 -10.38 22.27 -1.78
C LEU A 317 -10.32 23.23 -0.59
N LYS A 318 -10.47 24.53 -0.86
CA LYS A 318 -10.42 25.61 0.15
C LYS A 318 -11.83 25.96 0.61
#